data_a62629eef7f447252b3d8c834885c703
#
_entry.id   a62629eef7f447252b3d8c834885c703
#
_cell.length_a   1.000
_cell.length_b   1.000
_cell.length_c   1.000
_cell.angle_alpha   90.00
_cell.angle_beta   90.00
_cell.angle_gamma   90.00
#
_symmetry.space_group_name_H-M   'P 1'
#
loop_
_entity.id
_entity.type
_entity.pdbx_description
1 polymer ?
#
loop_
_entity_poly.entity_id
_entity_poly.type
_entity_poly.pdbx_seq_one_letter_code
_entity_poly.pdbx_strand_id
1 'polypeptide(L)'
;MSEMLELSGIEKGYNRGKPSEVLVLRGASLSVAKGEVVALVAPSGAGKSTLLHIAGLLDVPDAGTVRLGGREMGGLSDKARTEARRAEVGFIYQFHHLLPEFSALENVVIPQLANGVAKAAAEARAMELLGKVGVAARAGHRPAALSGGEQQRVAFCRALANGPKLLLADEPTGNLDPATSDQVFGVLMELVRETGLSALIATHNLELAARMDRVVRLTEGRVT
;
A
#
# COMPACT_ATOMS: atom_id res chain seq x y z
N MET A 1 22.51 4.71 2.51
CA MET A 1 21.37 4.83 1.56
C MET A 1 20.33 5.70 2.24
N SER A 2 19.63 6.56 1.49
CA SER A 2 18.59 7.42 2.09
C SER A 2 17.30 6.65 2.27
N GLU A 3 16.71 6.74 3.46
CA GLU A 3 15.44 6.08 3.78
C GLU A 3 14.26 6.75 3.05
N MET A 4 13.34 5.93 2.51
CA MET A 4 12.07 6.39 1.98
C MET A 4 11.02 6.45 3.07
N LEU A 5 10.96 5.43 3.93
CA LEU A 5 10.09 5.37 5.10
C LEU A 5 10.94 5.10 6.33
N GLU A 6 10.69 5.83 7.42
CA GLU A 6 11.26 5.56 8.73
C GLU A 6 10.16 5.65 9.79
N LEU A 7 9.98 4.58 10.51
CA LEU A 7 9.11 4.47 11.67
C LEU A 7 10.00 4.24 12.90
N SER A 8 9.92 5.11 13.90
CA SER A 8 10.78 5.01 15.09
C SER A 8 9.94 5.02 16.35
N GLY A 9 9.99 3.93 17.10
CA GLY A 9 9.33 3.81 18.40
C GLY A 9 7.81 3.94 18.36
N ILE A 10 7.16 3.45 17.30
CA ILE A 10 5.71 3.61 17.09
C ILE A 10 4.92 2.85 18.16
N GLU A 11 4.10 3.57 18.90
CA GLU A 11 3.11 3.02 19.80
C GLU A 11 1.70 3.35 19.31
N LYS A 12 0.79 2.38 19.44
CA LYS A 12 -0.63 2.55 19.13
C LYS A 12 -1.48 1.64 19.98
N GLY A 13 -2.45 2.23 20.68
CA GLY A 13 -3.48 1.53 21.41
C GLY A 13 -4.87 2.00 21.01
N TYR A 14 -5.84 1.16 21.25
CA TYR A 14 -7.26 1.46 21.05
C TYR A 14 -8.03 1.33 22.37
N ASN A 15 -9.12 2.07 22.50
CA ASN A 15 -9.99 2.08 23.70
C ASN A 15 -9.24 2.45 24.98
N ARG A 16 -8.28 3.37 24.93
CA ARG A 16 -7.49 3.79 26.12
C ARG A 16 -8.38 4.17 27.30
N GLY A 17 -8.01 3.71 28.49
CA GLY A 17 -8.73 3.95 29.74
C GLY A 17 -10.04 3.17 29.88
N LYS A 18 -10.33 2.22 28.98
CA LYS A 18 -11.49 1.32 29.06
C LYS A 18 -11.06 -0.12 29.39
N PRO A 19 -11.95 -0.95 29.96
CA PRO A 19 -11.64 -2.38 30.18
C PRO A 19 -11.26 -3.15 28.91
N SER A 20 -11.62 -2.63 27.73
CA SER A 20 -11.30 -3.17 26.40
C SER A 20 -10.06 -2.52 25.78
N GLU A 21 -9.18 -1.92 26.55
CA GLU A 21 -7.94 -1.33 26.06
C GLU A 21 -7.03 -2.40 25.46
N VAL A 22 -6.56 -2.15 24.24
CA VAL A 22 -5.61 -3.04 23.54
C VAL A 22 -4.46 -2.21 23.02
N LEU A 23 -3.25 -2.48 23.51
CA LEU A 23 -2.01 -1.91 22.96
C LEU A 23 -1.53 -2.79 21.81
N VAL A 24 -1.67 -2.29 20.58
CA VAL A 24 -1.40 -3.04 19.34
C VAL A 24 0.07 -2.91 18.93
N LEU A 25 0.63 -1.69 18.97
CA LEU A 25 2.05 -1.44 18.67
C LEU A 25 2.74 -0.94 19.94
N ARG A 26 3.95 -1.48 20.21
CA ARG A 26 4.68 -1.33 21.48
C ARG A 26 6.12 -0.87 21.25
N GLY A 27 6.30 0.24 20.55
CA GLY A 27 7.61 0.76 20.18
C GLY A 27 8.15 0.12 18.89
N ALA A 28 7.28 -0.13 17.92
CA ALA A 28 7.67 -0.70 16.63
C ALA A 28 8.58 0.27 15.85
N SER A 29 9.73 -0.22 15.38
CA SER A 29 10.65 0.54 14.54
C SER A 29 10.96 -0.22 13.26
N LEU A 30 10.92 0.49 12.12
CA LEU A 30 11.12 -0.08 10.79
C LEU A 30 11.61 1.01 9.85
N SER A 31 12.54 0.69 8.96
CA SER A 31 12.87 1.54 7.82
C SER A 31 12.71 0.81 6.49
N VAL A 32 12.48 1.56 5.43
CA VAL A 32 12.51 1.11 4.04
C VAL A 32 13.40 2.06 3.26
N ALA A 33 14.48 1.56 2.69
CA ALA A 33 15.37 2.36 1.87
C ALA A 33 14.72 2.73 0.50
N LYS A 34 15.27 3.72 -0.19
CA LYS A 34 14.79 4.05 -1.55
C LYS A 34 15.01 2.87 -2.50
N GLY A 35 13.93 2.47 -3.18
CA GLY A 35 13.92 1.35 -4.12
C GLY A 35 13.93 -0.03 -3.45
N GLU A 36 13.90 -0.11 -2.12
CA GLU A 36 13.84 -1.36 -1.38
C GLU A 36 12.40 -1.88 -1.29
N VAL A 37 12.23 -3.19 -1.41
CA VAL A 37 10.98 -3.91 -1.19
C VAL A 37 11.09 -4.76 0.06
N VAL A 38 10.36 -4.37 1.10
CA VAL A 38 10.38 -5.03 2.41
C VAL A 38 9.11 -5.84 2.63
N ALA A 39 9.25 -7.11 2.99
CA ALA A 39 8.16 -7.94 3.47
C ALA A 39 7.94 -7.73 4.96
N LEU A 40 6.71 -7.46 5.37
CA LEU A 40 6.28 -7.44 6.77
C LEU A 40 5.48 -8.71 7.07
N VAL A 41 6.09 -9.65 7.76
CA VAL A 41 5.44 -10.92 8.12
C VAL A 41 4.94 -10.85 9.55
N ALA A 42 3.68 -11.23 9.76
CA ALA A 42 3.12 -11.33 11.11
C ALA A 42 1.86 -12.21 11.13
N PRO A 43 1.52 -12.80 12.29
CA PRO A 43 0.24 -13.48 12.47
C PRO A 43 -0.96 -12.54 12.24
N SER A 44 -2.14 -13.13 12.01
CA SER A 44 -3.38 -12.36 11.98
C SER A 44 -3.60 -11.63 13.32
N GLY A 45 -4.06 -10.39 13.27
CA GLY A 45 -4.29 -9.58 14.47
C GLY A 45 -3.03 -8.97 15.12
N ALA A 46 -1.83 -9.23 14.61
CA ALA A 46 -0.58 -8.71 15.19
C ALA A 46 -0.34 -7.20 15.02
N GLY A 47 -1.21 -6.49 14.28
CA GLY A 47 -1.10 -5.05 14.06
C GLY A 47 -0.50 -4.63 12.71
N LYS A 48 -0.38 -5.54 11.72
CA LYS A 48 0.10 -5.22 10.36
C LYS A 48 -0.62 -4.03 9.74
N SER A 49 -1.95 -4.12 9.66
CA SER A 49 -2.77 -3.05 9.07
C SER A 49 -2.63 -1.73 9.83
N THR A 50 -2.56 -1.78 11.17
CA THR A 50 -2.32 -0.58 12.00
C THR A 50 -0.97 0.06 11.66
N LEU A 51 0.10 -0.74 11.54
CA LEU A 51 1.43 -0.24 11.18
C LEU A 51 1.43 0.37 9.77
N LEU A 52 0.79 -0.30 8.78
CA LEU A 52 0.65 0.21 7.42
C LEU A 52 -0.19 1.49 7.36
N HIS A 53 -1.28 1.59 8.13
CA HIS A 53 -2.09 2.81 8.19
C HIS A 53 -1.30 4.00 8.76
N ILE A 54 -0.48 3.79 9.78
CA ILE A 54 0.40 4.81 10.35
C ILE A 54 1.49 5.19 9.32
N ALA A 55 2.16 4.21 8.71
CA ALA A 55 3.16 4.42 7.67
C ALA A 55 2.60 5.23 6.49
N GLY A 56 1.34 4.98 6.13
CA GLY A 56 0.65 5.65 5.04
C GLY A 56 -0.14 6.90 5.44
N LEU A 57 0.06 7.41 6.65
CA LEU A 57 -0.56 8.65 7.14
C LEU A 57 -2.11 8.61 7.19
N LEU A 58 -2.69 7.40 7.26
CA LEU A 58 -4.12 7.19 7.46
C LEU A 58 -4.50 7.26 8.95
N ASP A 59 -3.57 6.88 9.82
CA ASP A 59 -3.72 6.97 11.27
C ASP A 59 -2.52 7.70 11.88
N VAL A 60 -2.65 8.14 13.12
CA VAL A 60 -1.60 8.83 13.88
C VAL A 60 -1.14 7.92 15.01
N PRO A 61 0.17 7.73 15.19
CA PRO A 61 0.67 6.99 16.34
C PRO A 61 0.40 7.75 17.64
N ASP A 62 0.29 7.02 18.75
CA ASP A 62 0.17 7.62 20.09
C ASP A 62 1.53 8.12 20.61
N ALA A 63 2.62 7.46 20.17
CA ALA A 63 4.00 7.87 20.41
C ALA A 63 4.89 7.38 19.26
N GLY A 64 6.11 7.93 19.17
CA GLY A 64 7.06 7.64 18.10
C GLY A 64 6.98 8.64 16.95
N THR A 65 7.79 8.44 15.93
CA THR A 65 7.92 9.33 14.78
C THR A 65 7.75 8.59 13.45
N VAL A 66 7.13 9.27 12.48
CA VAL A 66 6.99 8.81 11.11
C VAL A 66 7.70 9.80 10.20
N ARG A 67 8.64 9.32 9.38
CA ARG A 67 9.30 10.11 8.33
C ARG A 67 9.07 9.49 6.96
N LEU A 68 8.76 10.33 5.99
CA LEU A 68 8.60 9.96 4.58
C LEU A 68 9.56 10.80 3.73
N GLY A 69 10.46 10.15 3.01
CA GLY A 69 11.51 10.83 2.23
C GLY A 69 12.37 11.78 3.06
N GLY A 70 12.66 11.43 4.31
CA GLY A 70 13.42 12.24 5.28
C GLY A 70 12.64 13.36 5.96
N ARG A 71 11.38 13.62 5.56
CA ARG A 71 10.51 14.65 6.16
C ARG A 71 9.68 14.04 7.29
N GLU A 72 9.64 14.69 8.44
CA GLU A 72 8.81 14.27 9.56
C GLU A 72 7.32 14.57 9.29
N MET A 73 6.46 13.61 9.55
CA MET A 73 5.02 13.67 9.28
C MET A 73 4.17 13.87 10.54
N GLY A 74 4.75 13.72 11.74
CA GLY A 74 4.02 13.70 13.01
C GLY A 74 3.35 15.02 13.39
N GLY A 75 3.92 16.16 13.06
CA GLY A 75 3.38 17.48 13.39
C GLY A 75 2.47 18.10 12.32
N LEU A 76 2.19 17.39 11.23
CA LEU A 76 1.43 17.93 10.11
C LEU A 76 -0.07 17.98 10.42
N SER A 77 -0.75 19.02 9.90
CA SER A 77 -2.21 19.07 9.89
C SER A 77 -2.81 17.94 9.05
N ASP A 78 -4.08 17.58 9.28
CA ASP A 78 -4.79 16.58 8.48
C ASP A 78 -4.75 16.89 6.98
N LYS A 79 -4.88 18.15 6.62
CA LYS A 79 -4.78 18.60 5.22
C LYS A 79 -3.41 18.28 4.65
N ALA A 80 -2.33 18.65 5.32
CA ALA A 80 -0.96 18.42 4.86
C ALA A 80 -0.62 16.91 4.78
N ARG A 81 -1.09 16.10 5.74
CA ARG A 81 -0.96 14.64 5.69
C ARG A 81 -1.72 14.05 4.51
N THR A 82 -2.93 14.53 4.23
CA THR A 82 -3.75 14.09 3.09
C THR A 82 -3.07 14.44 1.77
N GLU A 83 -2.48 15.62 1.65
CA GLU A 83 -1.73 16.03 0.45
C GLU A 83 -0.49 15.16 0.25
N ALA A 84 0.29 14.92 1.31
CA ALA A 84 1.47 14.04 1.27
C ALA A 84 1.09 12.60 0.88
N ARG A 85 0.07 12.04 1.52
CA ARG A 85 -0.45 10.69 1.20
C ARG A 85 -0.87 10.58 -0.25
N ARG A 86 -1.69 11.52 -0.73
CA ARG A 86 -2.22 11.54 -2.11
C ARG A 86 -1.12 11.60 -3.17
N ALA A 87 -0.05 12.34 -2.88
CA ALA A 87 1.04 12.56 -3.83
C ALA A 87 2.14 11.50 -3.77
N GLU A 88 2.39 10.92 -2.59
CA GLU A 88 3.61 10.15 -2.35
C GLU A 88 3.39 8.69 -1.96
N VAL A 89 2.15 8.30 -1.60
CA VAL A 89 1.85 6.95 -1.11
C VAL A 89 0.79 6.28 -1.97
N GLY A 90 1.09 5.07 -2.45
CA GLY A 90 0.13 4.15 -3.05
C GLY A 90 -0.32 3.10 -2.03
N PHE A 91 -1.61 2.80 -2.00
CA PHE A 91 -2.17 1.76 -1.14
C PHE A 91 -2.78 0.63 -1.94
N ILE A 92 -2.44 -0.61 -1.57
CA ILE A 92 -3.08 -1.84 -2.02
C ILE A 92 -3.62 -2.56 -0.77
N TYR A 93 -4.87 -2.97 -0.83
CA TYR A 93 -5.53 -3.71 0.24
C TYR A 93 -5.80 -5.15 -0.19
N GLN A 94 -6.03 -6.02 0.79
CA GLN A 94 -6.42 -7.41 0.58
C GLN A 94 -7.69 -7.51 -0.27
N PHE A 95 -8.72 -6.70 0.06
CA PHE A 95 -9.86 -6.47 -0.80
C PHE A 95 -9.54 -5.29 -1.71
N HIS A 96 -9.70 -5.46 -3.01
CA HIS A 96 -9.34 -4.47 -4.02
C HIS A 96 -10.02 -3.10 -3.85
N HIS A 97 -11.17 -3.03 -3.15
CA HIS A 97 -11.95 -1.80 -2.90
C HIS A 97 -12.12 -0.91 -4.15
N LEU A 98 -12.35 -1.53 -5.30
CA LEU A 98 -12.70 -0.79 -6.50
C LEU A 98 -14.10 -0.17 -6.32
N LEU A 99 -14.27 1.01 -6.88
CA LEU A 99 -15.57 1.69 -6.93
C LEU A 99 -16.47 0.94 -7.91
N PRO A 100 -17.56 0.31 -7.46
CA PRO A 100 -18.32 -0.63 -8.28
C PRO A 100 -19.11 0.04 -9.42
N GLU A 101 -19.42 1.33 -9.28
CA GLU A 101 -20.14 2.13 -10.28
C GLU A 101 -19.25 2.56 -11.44
N PHE A 102 -17.94 2.54 -11.26
CA PHE A 102 -16.94 3.01 -12.21
C PHE A 102 -16.26 1.85 -12.93
N SER A 103 -15.88 2.07 -14.19
CA SER A 103 -15.09 1.12 -14.98
C SER A 103 -13.66 0.95 -14.40
N ALA A 104 -12.92 -0.05 -14.89
CA ALA A 104 -11.52 -0.24 -14.55
C ALA A 104 -10.69 1.01 -14.86
N LEU A 105 -10.90 1.62 -16.03
CA LEU A 105 -10.24 2.87 -16.41
C LEU A 105 -10.55 4.00 -15.43
N GLU A 106 -11.83 4.23 -15.15
CA GLU A 106 -12.25 5.31 -14.24
C GLU A 106 -11.73 5.13 -12.82
N ASN A 107 -11.67 3.90 -12.30
CA ASN A 107 -11.06 3.62 -11.00
C ASN A 107 -9.59 4.09 -10.94
N VAL A 108 -8.84 4.02 -12.03
CA VAL A 108 -7.45 4.48 -12.11
C VAL A 108 -7.35 5.97 -12.42
N VAL A 109 -8.31 6.55 -13.10
CA VAL A 109 -8.38 7.99 -13.46
C VAL A 109 -8.74 8.86 -12.25
N ILE A 110 -9.72 8.44 -11.44
CA ILE A 110 -10.28 9.23 -10.32
C ILE A 110 -9.21 9.80 -9.37
N PRO A 111 -8.22 9.02 -8.85
CA PRO A 111 -7.20 9.58 -7.96
C PRO A 111 -6.31 10.64 -8.63
N GLN A 112 -6.11 10.57 -9.93
CA GLN A 112 -5.36 11.55 -10.70
C GLN A 112 -6.13 12.87 -10.86
N LEU A 113 -7.43 12.79 -11.16
CA LEU A 113 -8.32 13.97 -11.19
C LEU A 113 -8.36 14.66 -9.82
N ALA A 114 -8.48 13.89 -8.74
CA ALA A 114 -8.42 14.42 -7.38
C ALA A 114 -7.08 15.11 -7.06
N ASN A 115 -6.01 14.75 -7.78
CA ASN A 115 -4.70 15.37 -7.69
C ASN A 115 -4.50 16.53 -8.68
N GLY A 116 -5.56 16.94 -9.41
CA GLY A 116 -5.54 18.06 -10.33
C GLY A 116 -5.00 17.75 -11.74
N VAL A 117 -4.78 16.48 -12.07
CA VAL A 117 -4.34 16.07 -13.41
C VAL A 117 -5.49 16.26 -14.42
N ALA A 118 -5.20 16.82 -15.59
CA ALA A 118 -6.19 16.96 -16.66
C ALA A 118 -6.71 15.59 -17.12
N LYS A 119 -8.01 15.50 -17.42
CA LYS A 119 -8.70 14.24 -17.74
C LYS A 119 -7.99 13.42 -18.83
N ALA A 120 -7.63 14.05 -19.95
CA ALA A 120 -6.97 13.35 -21.07
C ALA A 120 -5.61 12.76 -20.65
N ALA A 121 -4.83 13.47 -19.84
CA ALA A 121 -3.55 12.95 -19.32
C ALA A 121 -3.78 11.81 -18.33
N ALA A 122 -4.79 11.91 -17.47
CA ALA A 122 -5.15 10.87 -16.50
C ALA A 122 -5.63 9.59 -17.22
N GLU A 123 -6.43 9.71 -18.27
CA GLU A 123 -6.89 8.58 -19.08
C GLU A 123 -5.72 7.91 -19.82
N ALA A 124 -4.82 8.69 -20.43
CA ALA A 124 -3.63 8.17 -21.10
C ALA A 124 -2.73 7.38 -20.10
N ARG A 125 -2.46 7.95 -18.93
CA ARG A 125 -1.69 7.28 -17.89
C ARG A 125 -2.39 6.03 -17.36
N ALA A 126 -3.71 6.07 -17.18
CA ALA A 126 -4.47 4.92 -16.72
C ALA A 126 -4.42 3.79 -17.76
N MET A 127 -4.56 4.07 -19.05
CA MET A 127 -4.45 3.07 -20.11
C MET A 127 -3.04 2.47 -20.20
N GLU A 128 -2.00 3.27 -20.03
CA GLU A 128 -0.61 2.78 -19.95
C GLU A 128 -0.46 1.75 -18.82
N LEU A 129 -0.92 2.10 -17.60
CA LEU A 129 -0.83 1.22 -16.44
C LEU A 129 -1.65 -0.06 -16.62
N LEU A 130 -2.88 0.03 -17.14
CA LEU A 130 -3.72 -1.14 -17.44
C LEU A 130 -3.08 -2.04 -18.49
N GLY A 131 -2.36 -1.45 -19.46
CA GLY A 131 -1.56 -2.19 -20.44
C GLY A 131 -0.42 -2.98 -19.81
N LYS A 132 0.34 -2.36 -18.91
CA LYS A 132 1.46 -2.99 -18.18
C LYS A 132 1.03 -4.23 -17.38
N VAL A 133 -0.17 -4.20 -16.81
CA VAL A 133 -0.70 -5.34 -16.05
C VAL A 133 -1.59 -6.30 -16.87
N GLY A 134 -1.67 -6.11 -18.18
CA GLY A 134 -2.38 -7.01 -19.09
C GLY A 134 -3.91 -6.96 -19.00
N VAL A 135 -4.50 -5.82 -18.57
CA VAL A 135 -5.96 -5.65 -18.45
C VAL A 135 -6.53 -4.50 -19.28
N ALA A 136 -5.75 -3.96 -20.25
CA ALA A 136 -6.20 -2.87 -21.11
C ALA A 136 -7.50 -3.19 -21.89
N ALA A 137 -7.67 -4.43 -22.35
CA ALA A 137 -8.88 -4.89 -23.04
C ALA A 137 -10.13 -4.86 -22.12
N ARG A 138 -9.94 -4.76 -20.81
CA ARG A 138 -10.98 -4.68 -19.78
C ARG A 138 -11.24 -3.26 -19.28
N ALA A 139 -10.59 -2.25 -19.83
CA ALA A 139 -10.66 -0.85 -19.36
C ALA A 139 -12.09 -0.32 -19.17
N GLY A 140 -12.99 -0.65 -20.06
CA GLY A 140 -14.41 -0.26 -19.99
C GLY A 140 -15.29 -1.13 -19.09
N HIS A 141 -14.77 -2.22 -18.52
CA HIS A 141 -15.57 -3.12 -17.68
C HIS A 141 -15.67 -2.59 -16.26
N ARG A 142 -16.83 -2.78 -15.63
CA ARG A 142 -17.03 -2.53 -14.20
C ARG A 142 -16.47 -3.70 -13.37
N PRO A 143 -16.14 -3.48 -12.08
CA PRO A 143 -15.56 -4.50 -11.22
C PRO A 143 -16.34 -5.83 -11.23
N ALA A 144 -17.66 -5.82 -11.24
CA ALA A 144 -18.48 -7.01 -11.26
C ALA A 144 -18.28 -7.90 -12.52
N ALA A 145 -17.72 -7.35 -13.60
CA ALA A 145 -17.44 -8.07 -14.84
C ALA A 145 -15.95 -8.47 -14.97
N LEU A 146 -15.17 -8.32 -13.91
CA LEU A 146 -13.75 -8.66 -13.84
C LEU A 146 -13.55 -9.86 -12.91
N SER A 147 -12.61 -10.74 -13.25
CA SER A 147 -12.13 -11.77 -12.31
C SER A 147 -11.43 -11.14 -11.12
N GLY A 148 -11.28 -11.87 -9.99
CA GLY A 148 -10.59 -11.38 -8.81
C GLY A 148 -9.16 -10.93 -9.09
N GLY A 149 -8.42 -11.68 -9.92
CA GLY A 149 -7.07 -11.29 -10.34
C GLY A 149 -7.04 -10.05 -11.24
N GLU A 150 -8.02 -9.85 -12.13
CA GLU A 150 -8.15 -8.63 -12.92
C GLU A 150 -8.48 -7.43 -12.03
N GLN A 151 -9.41 -7.60 -11.08
CA GLN A 151 -9.74 -6.55 -10.10
C GLN A 151 -8.53 -6.12 -9.29
N GLN A 152 -7.72 -7.08 -8.84
CA GLN A 152 -6.51 -6.79 -8.08
C GLN A 152 -5.46 -6.06 -8.93
N ARG A 153 -5.26 -6.46 -10.19
CA ARG A 153 -4.38 -5.72 -11.11
C ARG A 153 -4.86 -4.29 -11.39
N VAL A 154 -6.17 -4.06 -11.50
CA VAL A 154 -6.73 -2.69 -11.57
C VAL A 154 -6.46 -1.90 -10.29
N ALA A 155 -6.56 -2.53 -9.10
CA ALA A 155 -6.22 -1.89 -7.83
C ALA A 155 -4.74 -1.51 -7.76
N PHE A 156 -3.83 -2.31 -8.34
CA PHE A 156 -2.41 -1.95 -8.49
C PHE A 156 -2.23 -0.70 -9.35
N CYS A 157 -2.90 -0.64 -10.51
CA CYS A 157 -2.86 0.54 -11.37
C CYS A 157 -3.38 1.79 -10.63
N ARG A 158 -4.46 1.67 -9.87
CA ARG A 158 -5.00 2.77 -9.08
C ARG A 158 -4.01 3.26 -8.01
N ALA A 159 -3.33 2.35 -7.33
CA ALA A 159 -2.32 2.69 -6.33
C ALA A 159 -1.12 3.43 -6.94
N LEU A 160 -0.77 3.10 -8.20
CA LEU A 160 0.37 3.68 -8.92
C LEU A 160 0.01 4.91 -9.78
N ALA A 161 -1.26 5.25 -9.87
CA ALA A 161 -1.78 6.28 -10.80
C ALA A 161 -1.11 7.64 -10.63
N ASN A 162 -0.90 8.08 -9.40
CA ASN A 162 -0.26 9.36 -9.07
C ASN A 162 1.28 9.33 -9.05
N GLY A 163 1.92 8.23 -9.44
CA GLY A 163 3.38 8.09 -9.38
C GLY A 163 3.93 8.17 -7.96
N PRO A 164 3.44 7.36 -7.02
CA PRO A 164 3.88 7.43 -5.63
C PRO A 164 5.37 7.10 -5.50
N LYS A 165 5.96 7.43 -4.35
CA LYS A 165 7.34 7.08 -3.99
C LYS A 165 7.41 5.85 -3.08
N LEU A 166 6.31 5.60 -2.36
CA LEU A 166 6.15 4.48 -1.44
C LEU A 166 4.87 3.71 -1.76
N LEU A 167 4.98 2.41 -1.89
CA LEU A 167 3.85 1.50 -1.96
C LEU A 167 3.66 0.79 -0.63
N LEU A 168 2.44 0.81 -0.11
CA LEU A 168 2.03 0.05 1.05
C LEU A 168 0.99 -0.98 0.60
N ALA A 169 1.24 -2.25 0.89
CA ALA A 169 0.32 -3.31 0.51
C ALA A 169 -0.02 -4.19 1.72
N ASP A 170 -1.30 -4.40 1.97
CA ASP A 170 -1.79 -5.29 3.01
C ASP A 170 -2.41 -6.54 2.37
N GLU A 171 -1.68 -7.67 2.44
CA GLU A 171 -2.07 -8.97 1.86
C GLU A 171 -2.55 -8.86 0.40
N PRO A 172 -1.74 -8.31 -0.54
CA PRO A 172 -2.19 -7.90 -1.87
C PRO A 172 -2.75 -9.01 -2.75
N THR A 173 -2.59 -10.26 -2.35
CA THR A 173 -3.11 -11.44 -3.08
C THR A 173 -3.86 -12.41 -2.16
N GLY A 174 -4.13 -12.02 -0.91
CA GLY A 174 -4.69 -12.90 0.12
C GLY A 174 -6.09 -13.46 -0.14
N ASN A 175 -6.83 -12.90 -1.10
CA ASN A 175 -8.18 -13.34 -1.50
C ASN A 175 -8.18 -14.14 -2.82
N LEU A 176 -7.02 -14.46 -3.37
CA LEU A 176 -6.87 -15.19 -4.62
C LEU A 176 -6.48 -16.65 -4.35
N ASP A 177 -6.82 -17.52 -5.27
CA ASP A 177 -6.27 -18.88 -5.26
C ASP A 177 -4.75 -18.89 -5.45
N PRO A 178 -4.02 -19.92 -5.03
CA PRO A 178 -2.56 -19.92 -5.04
C PRO A 178 -1.94 -19.64 -6.41
N ALA A 179 -2.48 -20.21 -7.50
CA ALA A 179 -1.92 -20.02 -8.85
C ALA A 179 -2.12 -18.59 -9.34
N THR A 180 -3.32 -18.03 -9.16
CA THR A 180 -3.62 -16.62 -9.48
C THR A 180 -2.83 -15.67 -8.58
N SER A 181 -2.65 -16.00 -7.29
CA SER A 181 -1.86 -15.21 -6.34
C SER A 181 -0.41 -15.06 -6.81
N ASP A 182 0.24 -16.16 -7.20
CA ASP A 182 1.62 -16.13 -7.68
C ASP A 182 1.78 -15.27 -8.94
N GLN A 183 0.90 -15.45 -9.92
CA GLN A 183 0.89 -14.68 -11.16
C GLN A 183 0.69 -13.17 -10.88
N VAL A 184 -0.33 -12.83 -10.09
CA VAL A 184 -0.67 -11.43 -9.78
C VAL A 184 0.44 -10.77 -8.95
N PHE A 185 1.04 -11.51 -8.02
CA PHE A 185 2.19 -11.02 -7.25
C PHE A 185 3.42 -10.79 -8.15
N GLY A 186 3.68 -11.67 -9.12
CA GLY A 186 4.72 -11.47 -10.12
C GLY A 186 4.57 -10.14 -10.84
N VAL A 187 3.37 -9.85 -11.36
CA VAL A 187 3.05 -8.57 -12.03
C VAL A 187 3.30 -7.36 -11.10
N LEU A 188 2.92 -7.46 -9.81
CA LEU A 188 3.19 -6.40 -8.84
C LEU A 188 4.69 -6.15 -8.67
N MET A 189 5.47 -7.22 -8.52
CA MET A 189 6.93 -7.11 -8.34
C MET A 189 7.63 -6.53 -9.57
N GLU A 190 7.20 -6.89 -10.77
CA GLU A 190 7.69 -6.29 -12.02
C GLU A 190 7.45 -4.79 -12.05
N LEU A 191 6.22 -4.34 -11.78
CA LEU A 191 5.86 -2.92 -11.72
C LEU A 191 6.69 -2.14 -10.70
N VAL A 192 6.87 -2.70 -9.49
CA VAL A 192 7.65 -2.06 -8.42
C VAL A 192 9.11 -1.91 -8.84
N ARG A 193 9.70 -2.96 -9.42
CA ARG A 193 11.11 -2.93 -9.86
C ARG A 193 11.34 -2.02 -11.07
N GLU A 194 10.46 -2.05 -12.07
CA GLU A 194 10.56 -1.16 -13.24
C GLU A 194 10.48 0.32 -12.85
N THR A 195 9.70 0.65 -11.86
CA THR A 195 9.51 2.04 -11.41
C THR A 195 10.53 2.50 -10.37
N GLY A 196 11.34 1.59 -9.82
CA GLY A 196 12.25 1.87 -8.71
C GLY A 196 11.51 2.28 -7.42
N LEU A 197 10.26 1.85 -7.28
CA LEU A 197 9.38 2.18 -6.18
C LEU A 197 9.82 1.48 -4.89
N SER A 198 9.84 2.21 -3.77
CA SER A 198 10.03 1.59 -2.46
C SER A 198 8.72 0.96 -2.01
N ALA A 199 8.76 -0.22 -1.39
CA ALA A 199 7.53 -0.89 -0.96
C ALA A 199 7.65 -1.54 0.42
N LEU A 200 6.56 -1.48 1.18
CA LEU A 200 6.34 -2.28 2.39
C LEU A 200 5.10 -3.13 2.17
N ILE A 201 5.29 -4.44 2.07
CA ILE A 201 4.24 -5.40 1.73
C ILE A 201 4.02 -6.34 2.91
N ALA A 202 2.86 -6.23 3.55
CA ALA A 202 2.45 -7.17 4.58
C ALA A 202 1.91 -8.44 3.94
N THR A 203 2.40 -9.58 4.40
CA THR A 203 1.91 -10.90 3.96
C THR A 203 2.14 -11.95 5.03
N HIS A 204 1.29 -12.96 5.09
CA HIS A 204 1.52 -14.18 5.87
C HIS A 204 2.13 -15.31 5.03
N ASN A 205 2.22 -15.14 3.70
CA ASN A 205 2.83 -16.11 2.79
C ASN A 205 4.35 -15.92 2.77
N LEU A 206 5.09 -16.87 3.36
CA LEU A 206 6.55 -16.83 3.46
C LEU A 206 7.25 -17.02 2.12
N GLU A 207 6.65 -17.75 1.17
CA GLU A 207 7.21 -17.94 -0.16
C GLU A 207 7.20 -16.62 -0.95
N LEU A 208 6.10 -15.86 -0.87
CA LEU A 208 6.03 -14.53 -1.48
C LEU A 208 6.97 -13.55 -0.75
N ALA A 209 7.05 -13.61 0.58
CA ALA A 209 7.97 -12.77 1.36
C ALA A 209 9.44 -12.97 0.96
N ALA A 210 9.85 -14.21 0.68
CA ALA A 210 11.20 -14.55 0.25
C ALA A 210 11.62 -13.97 -1.11
N ARG A 211 10.67 -13.46 -1.92
CA ARG A 211 10.92 -12.82 -3.22
C ARG A 211 11.22 -11.32 -3.11
N MET A 212 11.12 -10.76 -1.90
CA MET A 212 11.40 -9.36 -1.59
C MET A 212 12.85 -9.20 -1.09
N ASP A 213 13.34 -7.97 -1.03
CA ASP A 213 14.74 -7.71 -0.73
C ASP A 213 15.07 -7.99 0.75
N ARG A 214 14.12 -7.79 1.65
CA ARG A 214 14.27 -8.03 3.08
C ARG A 214 12.95 -8.44 3.73
N VAL A 215 13.04 -9.30 4.73
CA VAL A 215 11.90 -9.76 5.53
C VAL A 215 12.06 -9.26 6.95
N VAL A 216 11.02 -8.63 7.48
CA VAL A 216 10.91 -8.24 8.89
C VAL A 216 9.68 -8.90 9.51
N ARG A 217 9.72 -9.10 10.81
CA ARG A 217 8.63 -9.74 11.55
C ARG A 217 8.01 -8.78 12.53
N LEU A 218 6.68 -8.74 12.57
CA LEU A 218 5.93 -8.03 13.61
C LEU A 218 5.40 -9.06 14.61
N THR A 219 5.92 -9.02 15.82
CA THR A 219 5.55 -9.93 16.89
C THR A 219 5.32 -9.11 18.16
N GLU A 220 4.19 -9.34 18.84
CA GLU A 220 3.83 -8.66 20.09
C GLU A 220 3.92 -7.12 20.01
N GLY A 221 3.58 -6.55 18.85
CA GLY A 221 3.60 -5.10 18.61
C GLY A 221 4.99 -4.51 18.37
N ARG A 222 6.02 -5.33 18.16
CA ARG A 222 7.41 -4.91 17.86
C ARG A 222 7.88 -5.51 16.55
N VAL A 223 8.74 -4.78 15.84
CA VAL A 223 9.38 -5.25 14.60
C VAL A 223 10.77 -5.79 14.93
N THR A 224 11.08 -6.99 14.40
CA THR A 224 12.36 -7.68 14.53
C THR A 224 12.89 -8.17 13.17
#